data_66ce08e422e7c970d9b8acfa3163d54a
#
_entry.id   66ce08e422e7c970d9b8acfa3163d54a
#
_cell.length_a   1.000
_cell.length_b   1.000
_cell.length_c   1.000
_cell.angle_alpha   90.00
_cell.angle_beta   90.00
_cell.angle_gamma   90.00
#
_symmetry.space_group_name_H-M   'P 1'
#
loop_
_entity.id
_entity.type
_entity.pdbx_description
1 polymer ?
#
loop_
_entity_poly.entity_id
_entity_poly.type
_entity_poly.pdbx_seq_one_letter_code
_entity_poly.pdbx_strand_id
1 'polypeptide(L)'
;MLNKFDIALAYSYLCPNHIPYTMKRTILTAALAACTLAAQAQEERNPVPMTSRGGRIYRTEVVPYDARHDADARNREAGGYWKAFSPEVTITTEGPLYAVLGQEIEIPFAWTDGVVYLHAENPGSAYSLWLNDRQVAEVSDPLTPAEFDLTPYIREGVNDFKLLMRSDNPARQLDAEAPAARKPFENSYLYYQNKRSIADFEIGLVPDTLGRDFGMLDLRIVAQNAFNYDEPVTVGYDIYSPQGKLLEFNMTEITIPGRSTDTVRFSPFIYHTYDNKWEAGSKTPPLYKVMLFTRRNGVYKEYMPMKIGFGKTELIDGRIMRLGKELKLEKARYNAAADRKTALAELKALKAKGKNTVCPDYPQPAWFYELCDELGLYVIDRANIDAPERSGDRTVGGTPSNDPAFADEYLERVKALYYRSRNFTCVVAYSLGGPSGNGYNMYKAYQWLKSVEKSRPVIYADADGEWNTDL
;
A
#
# COMPACT_ATOMS: atom_id res chain seq x y z
N MET A 1 13.70 2.30 -26.98
CA MET A 1 14.94 2.76 -27.70
C MET A 1 15.61 1.55 -28.34
N LEU A 2 15.52 1.40 -29.65
CA LEU A 2 16.28 0.39 -30.35
C LEU A 2 17.78 0.74 -30.26
N ASN A 3 18.56 -0.20 -29.77
CA ASN A 3 19.98 -0.01 -29.57
C ASN A 3 20.68 0.11 -30.95
N LYS A 4 21.78 0.86 -31.07
CA LYS A 4 22.56 0.99 -32.33
C LYS A 4 22.92 -0.38 -32.97
N PHE A 5 22.94 -1.44 -32.18
CA PHE A 5 23.17 -2.81 -32.63
C PHE A 5 21.99 -3.38 -33.44
N ASP A 6 20.76 -3.07 -33.06
CA ASP A 6 19.56 -3.58 -33.74
C ASP A 6 19.37 -2.92 -35.11
N ILE A 7 19.77 -1.64 -35.24
CA ILE A 7 19.75 -0.91 -36.51
C ILE A 7 20.81 -1.47 -37.48
N ALA A 8 21.98 -1.85 -36.97
CA ALA A 8 23.04 -2.47 -37.78
C ALA A 8 22.68 -3.87 -38.27
N LEU A 9 21.95 -4.65 -37.45
CA LEU A 9 21.48 -6.00 -37.87
C LEU A 9 20.38 -5.91 -38.92
N ALA A 10 19.42 -4.99 -38.76
CA ALA A 10 18.36 -4.77 -39.75
C ALA A 10 18.94 -4.31 -41.11
N TYR A 11 20.02 -3.52 -41.07
CA TYR A 11 20.70 -3.03 -42.26
C TYR A 11 21.36 -4.16 -43.06
N SER A 12 21.93 -5.17 -42.42
CA SER A 12 22.57 -6.33 -43.09
C SER A 12 21.55 -7.27 -43.75
N TYR A 13 20.33 -7.33 -43.28
CA TYR A 13 19.25 -8.16 -43.85
C TYR A 13 18.49 -7.48 -45.00
N LEU A 14 18.39 -6.14 -44.98
CA LEU A 14 17.55 -5.38 -45.92
C LEU A 14 18.31 -4.84 -47.13
N CYS A 15 19.65 -4.92 -47.16
CA CYS A 15 20.46 -4.40 -48.30
C CYS A 15 21.41 -5.44 -48.86
N PRO A 16 21.00 -6.25 -49.84
CA PRO A 16 21.90 -7.14 -50.60
C PRO A 16 23.01 -6.36 -51.30
N ASN A 17 24.18 -6.97 -51.45
CA ASN A 17 25.42 -6.34 -51.95
C ASN A 17 25.34 -5.75 -53.36
N HIS A 18 24.23 -5.93 -54.10
CA HIS A 18 24.06 -5.44 -55.50
C HIS A 18 23.34 -4.11 -55.65
N ILE A 19 22.98 -3.42 -54.54
CA ILE A 19 22.32 -2.10 -54.60
C ILE A 19 23.36 -0.98 -54.64
N PRO A 20 23.26 0.01 -55.59
CA PRO A 20 24.15 1.16 -55.63
C PRO A 20 24.18 1.97 -54.33
N TYR A 21 25.36 2.51 -53.99
CA TYR A 21 25.59 3.26 -52.73
C TYR A 21 24.61 4.39 -52.50
N THR A 22 24.23 5.10 -53.57
CA THR A 22 23.23 6.20 -53.51
C THR A 22 21.86 5.69 -53.12
N MET A 23 21.46 4.52 -53.63
CA MET A 23 20.16 3.90 -53.34
C MET A 23 20.10 3.32 -51.90
N LYS A 24 21.25 2.80 -51.41
CA LYS A 24 21.40 2.37 -50.00
C LYS A 24 21.24 3.55 -49.03
N ARG A 25 21.73 4.72 -49.37
CA ARG A 25 21.63 5.94 -48.56
C ARG A 25 20.18 6.46 -48.52
N THR A 26 19.48 6.41 -49.64
CA THR A 26 18.07 6.79 -49.72
C THR A 26 17.17 5.82 -48.92
N ILE A 27 17.43 4.52 -48.99
CA ILE A 27 16.68 3.52 -48.23
C ILE A 27 16.93 3.68 -46.73
N LEU A 28 18.17 3.95 -46.32
CA LEU A 28 18.53 4.18 -44.93
C LEU A 28 17.87 5.45 -44.37
N THR A 29 17.85 6.53 -45.18
CA THR A 29 17.21 7.78 -44.79
C THR A 29 15.71 7.63 -44.71
N ALA A 30 15.09 6.89 -45.64
CA ALA A 30 13.65 6.59 -45.61
C ALA A 30 13.29 5.67 -44.43
N ALA A 31 14.12 4.67 -44.12
CA ALA A 31 13.91 3.80 -42.97
C ALA A 31 14.06 4.56 -41.65
N LEU A 32 15.05 5.44 -41.50
CA LEU A 32 15.23 6.31 -40.35
C LEU A 32 14.05 7.31 -40.20
N ALA A 33 13.57 7.90 -41.31
CA ALA A 33 12.42 8.80 -41.30
C ALA A 33 11.14 8.04 -40.94
N ALA A 34 10.96 6.81 -41.44
CA ALA A 34 9.81 5.97 -41.07
C ALA A 34 9.86 5.55 -39.59
N CYS A 35 11.05 5.23 -39.03
CA CYS A 35 11.20 4.94 -37.61
C CYS A 35 10.96 6.16 -36.72
N THR A 36 11.38 7.38 -37.14
CA THR A 36 11.09 8.59 -36.38
C THR A 36 9.64 8.97 -36.46
N LEU A 37 8.96 8.81 -37.61
CA LEU A 37 7.53 9.04 -37.77
C LEU A 37 6.71 7.99 -36.97
N ALA A 38 7.15 6.73 -36.95
CA ALA A 38 6.50 5.71 -36.14
C ALA A 38 6.69 5.95 -34.62
N ALA A 39 7.87 6.42 -34.19
CA ALA A 39 8.13 6.80 -32.81
C ALA A 39 7.31 8.05 -32.40
N GLN A 40 7.19 9.05 -33.27
CA GLN A 40 6.34 10.23 -33.03
C GLN A 40 4.83 9.85 -33.05
N ALA A 41 4.40 8.98 -33.98
CA ALA A 41 3.04 8.48 -34.01
C ALA A 41 2.70 7.56 -32.80
N GLN A 42 3.72 6.94 -32.18
CA GLN A 42 3.58 6.15 -30.96
C GLN A 42 3.58 7.04 -29.71
N GLU A 43 4.30 8.17 -29.72
CA GLU A 43 4.19 9.22 -28.70
C GLU A 43 2.83 9.92 -28.73
N GLU A 44 2.27 10.17 -29.91
CA GLU A 44 0.90 10.73 -30.06
C GLU A 44 -0.20 9.71 -29.72
N ARG A 45 0.06 8.41 -29.78
CA ARG A 45 -0.89 7.34 -29.47
C ARG A 45 -0.77 6.77 -28.06
N ASN A 46 0.32 7.03 -27.36
CA ASN A 46 0.44 6.73 -25.95
C ASN A 46 -0.02 7.97 -25.17
N PRO A 47 -1.25 7.99 -24.67
CA PRO A 47 -1.63 9.01 -23.71
C PRO A 47 -0.60 8.96 -22.58
N VAL A 48 -0.22 10.12 -22.07
CA VAL A 48 0.70 10.25 -20.92
C VAL A 48 0.20 9.26 -19.87
N PRO A 49 1.07 8.35 -19.37
CA PRO A 49 0.64 7.38 -18.35
C PRO A 49 -0.03 8.13 -17.21
N MET A 50 -1.25 7.71 -16.85
CA MET A 50 -2.08 8.35 -15.82
C MET A 50 -1.67 7.92 -14.41
N THR A 51 -0.51 7.32 -14.30
CA THR A 51 0.04 6.77 -13.06
C THR A 51 0.54 7.85 -12.12
N SER A 52 0.44 7.54 -10.84
CA SER A 52 1.17 8.28 -9.82
C SER A 52 2.66 8.30 -10.15
N ARG A 53 3.25 9.48 -10.17
CA ARG A 53 4.68 9.69 -10.45
C ARG A 53 5.39 10.20 -9.21
N GLY A 54 6.57 9.66 -8.95
CA GLY A 54 7.41 10.11 -7.86
C GLY A 54 7.49 9.10 -6.71
N GLY A 55 7.98 9.55 -5.55
CA GLY A 55 8.45 8.74 -4.45
C GLY A 55 7.40 8.06 -3.58
N ARG A 56 6.23 7.66 -4.11
CA ARG A 56 5.26 6.87 -3.33
C ARG A 56 5.87 5.56 -2.89
N ILE A 57 5.76 5.27 -1.60
CA ILE A 57 6.28 4.06 -0.98
C ILE A 57 5.13 3.09 -0.73
N TYR A 58 5.31 1.83 -1.12
CA TYR A 58 4.36 0.75 -0.84
C TYR A 58 4.89 -0.12 0.29
N ARG A 59 4.33 0.06 1.48
CA ARG A 59 4.67 -0.69 2.68
C ARG A 59 3.51 -0.70 3.68
N THR A 60 3.61 -1.50 4.71
CA THR A 60 2.75 -1.39 5.88
C THR A 60 2.88 0.01 6.51
N GLU A 61 1.80 0.55 7.04
CA GLU A 61 1.88 1.80 7.80
C GLU A 61 2.83 1.62 8.98
N VAL A 62 3.90 2.40 8.96
CA VAL A 62 4.92 2.39 10.00
C VAL A 62 4.67 3.57 10.95
N VAL A 63 4.50 3.28 12.23
CA VAL A 63 4.29 4.30 13.27
C VAL A 63 5.34 4.12 14.36
N PRO A 64 6.50 4.80 14.24
CA PRO A 64 7.59 4.67 15.19
C PRO A 64 7.33 5.51 16.46
N TYR A 65 7.77 4.96 17.59
CA TYR A 65 7.81 5.64 18.89
C TYR A 65 9.22 5.55 19.45
N ASP A 66 9.69 6.60 20.10
CA ASP A 66 11.00 6.65 20.76
C ASP A 66 10.97 6.05 22.18
N ALA A 67 9.81 6.04 22.81
CA ALA A 67 9.62 5.50 24.16
C ALA A 67 8.58 4.38 24.17
N ARG A 68 8.85 3.35 24.98
CA ARG A 68 7.97 2.19 25.09
C ARG A 68 6.59 2.53 25.63
N HIS A 69 6.51 3.41 26.65
CA HIS A 69 5.24 3.79 27.24
C HIS A 69 4.33 4.54 26.25
N ASP A 70 4.89 5.34 25.34
CA ASP A 70 4.15 6.02 24.28
C ASP A 70 3.68 5.03 23.21
N ALA A 71 4.51 4.05 22.85
CA ALA A 71 4.13 2.96 21.98
C ALA A 71 2.98 2.12 22.57
N ASP A 72 3.04 1.81 23.86
CA ASP A 72 2.00 1.06 24.57
C ASP A 72 0.67 1.85 24.63
N ALA A 73 0.75 3.18 24.86
CA ALA A 73 -0.39 4.09 24.86
C ALA A 73 -0.82 4.53 23.46
N ARG A 74 -0.01 4.25 22.42
CA ARG A 74 -0.17 4.79 21.06
C ARG A 74 -0.25 6.31 21.01
N ASN A 75 0.50 6.97 21.89
CA ASN A 75 0.55 8.42 22.01
C ASN A 75 1.62 9.00 21.07
N ARG A 76 1.23 9.30 19.83
CA ARG A 76 2.14 9.86 18.81
C ARG A 76 2.65 11.26 19.16
N GLU A 77 1.88 12.03 19.92
CA GLU A 77 2.19 13.45 20.21
C GLU A 77 3.25 13.61 21.32
N ALA A 78 3.44 12.61 22.17
CA ALA A 78 4.37 12.69 23.29
C ALA A 78 5.84 12.61 22.85
N GLY A 79 6.14 11.92 21.73
CA GLY A 79 7.49 11.79 21.20
C GLY A 79 7.83 12.88 20.18
N GLY A 80 9.08 13.25 20.06
CA GLY A 80 9.57 14.21 19.06
C GLY A 80 9.55 13.70 17.61
N TYR A 81 8.89 12.57 17.34
CA TYR A 81 8.96 11.85 16.06
C TYR A 81 7.78 12.13 15.12
N TRP A 82 6.83 12.94 15.53
CA TRP A 82 5.59 13.15 14.77
C TRP A 82 5.19 14.62 14.68
N LYS A 83 4.61 15.04 13.56
CA LYS A 83 4.00 16.36 13.34
C LYS A 83 2.74 16.24 12.51
N ALA A 84 1.67 16.92 12.90
CA ALA A 84 0.44 16.97 12.14
C ALA A 84 0.66 17.60 10.76
N PHE A 85 -0.01 17.03 9.75
CA PHE A 85 -0.09 17.60 8.42
C PHE A 85 -1.54 17.89 8.07
N SER A 86 -1.90 19.18 8.06
CA SER A 86 -3.27 19.66 7.84
C SER A 86 -3.25 20.90 6.96
N PRO A 87 -2.92 20.75 5.67
CA PRO A 87 -2.81 21.88 4.75
C PRO A 87 -4.16 22.56 4.56
N GLU A 88 -4.14 23.88 4.38
CA GLU A 88 -5.33 24.69 4.17
C GLU A 88 -5.37 25.25 2.76
N VAL A 89 -6.58 25.53 2.27
CA VAL A 89 -6.76 26.12 0.94
C VAL A 89 -6.20 27.52 0.93
N THR A 90 -5.17 27.75 0.11
CA THR A 90 -4.54 29.06 -0.07
C THR A 90 -5.02 29.76 -1.34
N ILE A 91 -5.34 29.00 -2.38
CA ILE A 91 -5.84 29.52 -3.64
C ILE A 91 -6.97 28.60 -4.12
N THR A 92 -8.06 29.21 -4.58
CA THR A 92 -9.12 28.54 -5.32
C THR A 92 -9.15 29.06 -6.75
N THR A 93 -9.22 28.19 -7.73
CA THR A 93 -9.27 28.55 -9.14
C THR A 93 -10.47 27.87 -9.82
N GLU A 94 -10.83 28.38 -11.00
CA GLU A 94 -11.76 27.68 -11.90
C GLU A 94 -10.94 26.80 -12.86
N GLY A 95 -11.46 25.62 -13.18
CA GLY A 95 -10.84 24.70 -14.14
C GLY A 95 -10.19 23.45 -13.52
N PRO A 96 -9.32 22.77 -14.26
CA PRO A 96 -8.73 21.48 -13.84
C PRO A 96 -7.91 21.54 -12.54
N LEU A 97 -7.10 22.56 -12.38
CA LEU A 97 -6.49 22.91 -11.10
C LEU A 97 -7.49 23.75 -10.32
N TYR A 98 -8.21 23.13 -9.39
CA TYR A 98 -9.30 23.82 -8.71
C TYR A 98 -8.92 24.38 -7.34
N ALA A 99 -7.86 23.89 -6.72
CA ALA A 99 -7.36 24.40 -5.44
C ALA A 99 -5.86 24.17 -5.27
N VAL A 100 -5.23 25.07 -4.54
CA VAL A 100 -3.89 24.92 -3.98
C VAL A 100 -4.04 24.91 -2.47
N LEU A 101 -3.55 23.84 -1.81
CA LEU A 101 -3.46 23.79 -0.37
C LEU A 101 -2.00 24.04 0.03
N GLY A 102 -1.81 24.71 1.16
CA GLY A 102 -0.49 25.05 1.68
C GLY A 102 -0.38 24.83 3.17
N GLN A 103 0.83 24.54 3.62
CA GLN A 103 1.20 24.50 5.02
C GLN A 103 2.70 24.74 5.19
N GLU A 104 3.07 25.60 6.10
CA GLU A 104 4.44 25.72 6.58
C GLU A 104 4.65 24.84 7.81
N ILE A 105 5.73 24.06 7.80
CA ILE A 105 6.08 23.19 8.93
C ILE A 105 7.55 23.44 9.30
N GLU A 106 7.77 23.74 10.57
CA GLU A 106 9.11 23.87 11.12
C GLU A 106 9.68 22.47 11.41
N ILE A 107 10.81 22.14 10.76
CA ILE A 107 11.54 20.90 10.95
C ILE A 107 12.73 21.17 11.87
N PRO A 108 12.83 20.49 13.02
CA PRO A 108 13.94 20.67 13.95
C PRO A 108 15.22 20.06 13.39
N PHE A 109 16.38 20.61 13.79
CA PHE A 109 17.70 20.11 13.39
C PHE A 109 17.83 18.57 13.58
N ALA A 110 17.31 18.04 14.68
CA ALA A 110 17.36 16.61 14.98
C ALA A 110 16.73 15.72 13.89
N TRP A 111 15.75 16.24 13.11
CA TRP A 111 15.11 15.49 12.03
C TRP A 111 15.96 15.46 10.77
N THR A 112 16.88 16.39 10.58
CA THR A 112 17.76 16.41 9.39
C THR A 112 18.84 15.33 9.43
N ASP A 113 19.08 14.72 10.60
CA ASP A 113 20.00 13.57 10.74
C ASP A 113 19.28 12.20 10.68
N GLY A 114 18.10 12.13 10.13
CA GLY A 114 17.34 10.90 9.98
C GLY A 114 16.69 10.77 8.62
N VAL A 115 15.58 10.04 8.60
CA VAL A 115 14.69 9.89 7.46
C VAL A 115 13.34 10.47 7.82
N VAL A 116 12.77 11.30 6.97
CA VAL A 116 11.49 11.96 7.21
C VAL A 116 10.51 11.55 6.14
N TYR A 117 9.34 11.12 6.59
CA TYR A 117 8.25 10.68 5.74
C TYR A 117 7.01 11.54 5.92
N LEU A 118 6.22 11.65 4.85
CA LEU A 118 4.83 12.10 4.91
C LEU A 118 3.91 10.89 4.73
N HIS A 119 3.00 10.69 5.67
CA HIS A 119 1.83 9.85 5.52
C HIS A 119 0.63 10.74 5.15
N ALA A 120 0.16 10.63 3.92
CA ALA A 120 -0.97 11.39 3.39
C ALA A 120 -2.23 10.53 3.41
N GLU A 121 -3.24 10.98 4.14
CA GLU A 121 -4.54 10.31 4.31
C GLU A 121 -5.63 11.11 3.60
N ASN A 122 -6.57 10.45 2.94
CA ASN A 122 -7.77 11.04 2.34
C ASN A 122 -7.54 12.36 1.58
N PRO A 123 -6.71 12.42 0.55
CA PRO A 123 -6.49 13.65 -0.21
C PRO A 123 -7.78 14.18 -0.87
N GLY A 124 -8.74 13.30 -1.20
CA GLY A 124 -10.04 13.65 -1.75
C GLY A 124 -10.04 13.96 -3.26
N SER A 125 -8.88 14.11 -3.86
CA SER A 125 -8.69 14.32 -5.31
C SER A 125 -7.26 13.97 -5.70
N ALA A 126 -7.01 13.76 -6.98
CA ALA A 126 -5.66 13.68 -7.50
C ALA A 126 -4.88 14.97 -7.20
N TYR A 127 -3.61 14.86 -6.90
CA TYR A 127 -2.78 16.00 -6.49
C TYR A 127 -1.31 15.85 -6.89
N SER A 128 -0.62 17.00 -6.99
CA SER A 128 0.84 17.05 -7.03
C SER A 128 1.34 17.61 -5.70
N LEU A 129 2.27 16.89 -5.06
CA LEU A 129 2.93 17.30 -3.83
C LEU A 129 4.24 18.02 -4.14
N TRP A 130 4.37 19.22 -3.60
CA TRP A 130 5.56 20.06 -3.71
C TRP A 130 6.08 20.41 -2.32
N LEU A 131 7.40 20.43 -2.18
CA LEU A 131 8.09 20.79 -0.96
C LEU A 131 9.27 21.70 -1.30
N ASN A 132 9.30 22.91 -0.74
CA ASN A 132 10.33 23.92 -1.01
C ASN A 132 10.53 24.15 -2.52
N ASP A 133 9.44 24.35 -3.27
CA ASP A 133 9.38 24.54 -4.72
C ASP A 133 9.93 23.36 -5.56
N ARG A 134 10.11 22.19 -4.97
CA ARG A 134 10.51 20.97 -5.66
C ARG A 134 9.36 19.99 -5.66
N GLN A 135 9.03 19.43 -6.82
CA GLN A 135 8.01 18.39 -6.92
C GLN A 135 8.51 17.09 -6.27
N VAL A 136 7.72 16.57 -5.34
CA VAL A 136 7.97 15.28 -4.66
C VAL A 136 7.26 14.16 -5.39
N ALA A 137 5.96 14.34 -5.71
CA ALA A 137 5.15 13.29 -6.31
C ALA A 137 3.94 13.86 -7.05
N GLU A 138 3.37 13.04 -7.94
CA GLU A 138 2.01 13.16 -8.46
C GLU A 138 1.23 11.91 -8.05
N VAL A 139 0.01 12.10 -7.54
CA VAL A 139 -0.86 11.02 -7.05
C VAL A 139 -2.20 11.10 -7.72
N SER A 140 -2.60 10.02 -8.34
CA SER A 140 -3.86 9.88 -9.08
C SER A 140 -4.97 9.21 -8.24
N ASP A 141 -4.61 8.36 -7.27
CA ASP A 141 -5.55 7.68 -6.37
C ASP A 141 -5.90 8.57 -5.16
N PRO A 142 -7.12 9.12 -5.11
CA PRO A 142 -7.49 10.11 -4.08
C PRO A 142 -8.00 9.49 -2.78
N LEU A 143 -8.19 8.18 -2.72
CA LEU A 143 -8.87 7.52 -1.60
C LEU A 143 -7.92 6.63 -0.78
N THR A 144 -6.86 6.11 -1.41
CA THR A 144 -5.92 5.25 -0.70
C THR A 144 -4.77 6.08 -0.13
N PRO A 145 -4.42 5.91 1.15
CA PRO A 145 -3.29 6.60 1.76
C PRO A 145 -2.00 6.38 1.00
N ALA A 146 -1.14 7.41 0.99
CA ALA A 146 0.15 7.38 0.32
C ALA A 146 1.27 7.82 1.26
N GLU A 147 2.44 7.20 1.14
CA GLU A 147 3.65 7.59 1.87
C GLU A 147 4.74 8.09 0.93
N PHE A 148 5.50 9.08 1.39
CA PHE A 148 6.58 9.72 0.62
C PHE A 148 7.81 9.92 1.48
N ASP A 149 8.98 9.62 0.93
CA ASP A 149 10.26 10.00 1.53
C ASP A 149 10.55 11.48 1.22
N LEU A 150 10.52 12.29 2.27
CA LEU A 150 10.78 13.72 2.19
C LEU A 150 12.24 14.08 2.45
N THR A 151 13.06 13.13 2.87
CA THR A 151 14.47 13.36 3.27
C THR A 151 15.27 14.15 2.24
N PRO A 152 15.15 13.92 0.91
CA PRO A 152 15.89 14.69 -0.08
C PRO A 152 15.39 16.14 -0.26
N TYR A 153 14.26 16.51 0.32
CA TYR A 153 13.55 17.77 0.06
C TYR A 153 13.51 18.69 1.25
N ILE A 154 13.57 18.14 2.48
CA ILE A 154 13.46 18.89 3.73
C ILE A 154 14.77 19.62 4.06
N ARG A 155 14.64 20.66 4.89
CA ARG A 155 15.73 21.41 5.50
C ARG A 155 15.38 21.74 6.95
N GLU A 156 16.37 22.12 7.76
CA GLU A 156 16.13 22.69 9.07
C GLU A 156 15.31 23.98 8.95
N GLY A 157 14.46 24.23 9.94
CA GLY A 157 13.57 25.40 9.97
C GLY A 157 12.32 25.21 9.14
N VAL A 158 11.80 26.32 8.61
CA VAL A 158 10.51 26.34 7.91
C VAL A 158 10.61 25.70 6.55
N ASN A 159 9.70 24.76 6.29
CA ASN A 159 9.50 24.08 5.02
C ASN A 159 8.10 24.37 4.50
N ASP A 160 8.03 24.79 3.22
CA ASP A 160 6.80 25.17 2.53
C ASP A 160 6.25 23.97 1.73
N PHE A 161 5.07 23.48 2.14
CA PHE A 161 4.33 22.41 1.47
C PHE A 161 3.23 23.01 0.59
N LYS A 162 3.16 22.58 -0.65
CA LYS A 162 2.08 22.93 -1.59
C LYS A 162 1.50 21.68 -2.23
N LEU A 163 0.19 21.62 -2.28
CA LEU A 163 -0.56 20.55 -2.93
C LEU A 163 -1.47 21.15 -4.00
N LEU A 164 -1.19 20.79 -5.24
CA LEU A 164 -1.96 21.25 -6.39
C LEU A 164 -3.07 20.21 -6.66
N MET A 165 -4.30 20.53 -6.29
CA MET A 165 -5.45 19.63 -6.41
C MET A 165 -6.05 19.68 -7.81
N ARG A 166 -6.23 18.52 -8.45
CA ARG A 166 -6.67 18.43 -9.85
C ARG A 166 -7.93 17.60 -10.01
N SER A 167 -8.88 18.10 -10.84
CA SER A 167 -10.12 17.40 -11.19
C SER A 167 -10.09 16.73 -12.56
N ASP A 168 -9.07 17.02 -13.38
CA ASP A 168 -8.94 16.55 -14.77
C ASP A 168 -8.14 15.25 -14.91
N ASN A 169 -7.75 14.63 -13.80
CA ASN A 169 -7.01 13.38 -13.87
C ASN A 169 -7.90 12.26 -14.42
N PRO A 170 -7.57 11.65 -15.56
CA PRO A 170 -8.38 10.60 -16.15
C PRO A 170 -8.54 9.35 -15.29
N ALA A 171 -7.60 9.08 -14.37
CA ALA A 171 -7.71 7.96 -13.44
C ALA A 171 -8.89 8.09 -12.45
N ARG A 172 -9.50 9.29 -12.36
CA ARG A 172 -10.72 9.52 -11.59
C ARG A 172 -11.88 8.60 -12.00
N GLN A 173 -11.91 8.15 -13.24
CA GLN A 173 -12.94 7.19 -13.68
C GLN A 173 -12.83 5.80 -13.01
N LEU A 174 -11.73 5.54 -12.30
CA LEU A 174 -11.53 4.31 -11.51
C LEU A 174 -11.97 4.49 -10.05
N ASP A 175 -12.27 5.72 -9.60
CA ASP A 175 -12.48 5.96 -8.18
C ASP A 175 -13.83 5.43 -7.71
N ALA A 176 -13.81 4.66 -6.63
CA ALA A 176 -15.01 4.28 -5.91
C ALA A 176 -15.72 5.53 -5.35
N GLU A 177 -17.02 5.41 -5.14
CA GLU A 177 -17.81 6.48 -4.53
C GLU A 177 -17.37 6.71 -3.08
N ALA A 178 -16.80 7.89 -2.82
CA ALA A 178 -16.42 8.30 -1.47
C ALA A 178 -17.60 8.96 -0.75
N PRO A 179 -17.75 8.78 0.57
CA PRO A 179 -18.68 9.56 1.37
C PRO A 179 -18.40 11.06 1.26
N ALA A 180 -19.47 11.87 1.27
CA ALA A 180 -19.35 13.30 1.13
C ALA A 180 -18.43 13.93 2.19
N ALA A 181 -17.58 14.86 1.73
CA ALA A 181 -16.89 15.91 2.49
C ALA A 181 -16.15 15.48 3.75
N ARG A 182 -15.01 14.80 3.59
CA ARG A 182 -13.93 14.87 4.58
C ARG A 182 -13.04 16.07 4.27
N LYS A 183 -12.41 16.64 5.31
CA LYS A 183 -11.37 17.64 5.09
C LYS A 183 -10.21 16.95 4.35
N PRO A 184 -9.72 17.48 3.23
CA PRO A 184 -8.58 16.89 2.55
C PRO A 184 -7.39 16.77 3.50
N PHE A 185 -6.67 15.66 3.42
CA PHE A 185 -5.51 15.33 4.26
C PHE A 185 -5.81 15.23 5.77
N GLU A 186 -7.07 15.05 6.17
CA GLU A 186 -7.41 14.80 7.57
C GLU A 186 -6.68 13.55 8.08
N ASN A 187 -6.06 13.65 9.28
CA ASN A 187 -5.22 12.64 9.90
C ASN A 187 -3.88 12.35 9.21
N SER A 188 -3.47 13.18 8.26
CA SER A 188 -2.13 13.10 7.67
C SER A 188 -1.07 13.60 8.64
N TYR A 189 0.15 13.09 8.51
CA TYR A 189 1.23 13.46 9.41
C TYR A 189 2.61 13.25 8.79
N LEU A 190 3.58 14.05 9.27
CA LEU A 190 5.00 13.78 9.06
C LEU A 190 5.52 12.98 10.23
N TYR A 191 6.46 12.08 9.96
CA TYR A 191 7.18 11.37 11.01
C TYR A 191 8.65 11.18 10.67
N TYR A 192 9.41 11.09 11.74
CA TYR A 192 10.86 10.89 11.71
C TYR A 192 11.19 9.45 12.06
N GLN A 193 12.18 8.89 11.37
CA GLN A 193 12.85 7.66 11.75
C GLN A 193 14.36 7.86 11.81
N ASN A 194 15.02 7.13 12.72
CA ASN A 194 16.47 7.06 12.74
C ASN A 194 17.01 6.45 11.44
N LYS A 195 18.26 6.77 11.07
CA LYS A 195 18.92 6.14 9.91
C LYS A 195 19.04 4.63 9.99
N ARG A 196 18.96 4.05 11.21
CA ARG A 196 18.78 2.63 11.45
C ARG A 196 17.37 2.43 11.97
N SER A 197 16.51 1.89 11.15
CA SER A 197 15.08 1.81 11.44
C SER A 197 14.45 0.56 10.84
N ILE A 198 13.20 0.31 11.18
CA ILE A 198 12.35 -0.67 10.51
C ILE A 198 11.65 0.04 9.35
N ALA A 199 12.02 -0.32 8.13
CA ALA A 199 11.41 0.25 6.92
C ALA A 199 10.06 -0.36 6.60
N ASP A 200 9.86 -1.66 6.88
CA ASP A 200 8.63 -2.39 6.62
C ASP A 200 8.59 -3.67 7.46
N PHE A 201 7.42 -4.27 7.62
CA PHE A 201 7.28 -5.57 8.25
C PHE A 201 6.06 -6.34 7.75
N GLU A 202 6.10 -7.65 7.91
CA GLU A 202 4.98 -8.53 7.59
C GLU A 202 4.88 -9.63 8.64
N ILE A 203 3.66 -9.90 9.09
CA ILE A 203 3.39 -10.98 10.03
C ILE A 203 2.44 -11.96 9.38
N GLY A 204 2.99 -13.11 8.99
CA GLY A 204 2.25 -14.24 8.48
C GLY A 204 1.91 -15.25 9.60
N LEU A 205 0.74 -15.87 9.49
CA LEU A 205 0.39 -17.02 10.30
C LEU A 205 0.74 -18.30 9.52
N VAL A 206 1.56 -19.17 10.11
CA VAL A 206 1.83 -20.47 9.50
C VAL A 206 0.65 -21.40 9.83
N PRO A 207 0.14 -22.19 8.85
CA PRO A 207 -0.96 -23.11 9.11
C PRO A 207 -0.55 -24.15 10.14
N ASP A 208 -1.43 -24.41 11.08
CA ASP A 208 -1.33 -25.61 11.91
C ASP A 208 -1.99 -26.79 11.19
N THR A 209 -1.19 -27.51 10.41
CA THR A 209 -1.65 -28.70 9.66
C THR A 209 -1.95 -29.91 10.54
N LEU A 210 -1.65 -29.84 11.83
CA LEU A 210 -1.73 -30.99 12.75
C LEU A 210 -2.82 -30.86 13.80
N GLY A 211 -3.61 -29.78 13.79
CA GLY A 211 -4.66 -29.54 14.78
C GLY A 211 -4.14 -29.42 16.20
N ARG A 212 -2.92 -28.91 16.37
CA ARG A 212 -2.27 -28.70 17.68
C ARG A 212 -2.37 -27.25 18.09
N ASP A 213 -2.34 -26.98 19.37
CA ASP A 213 -2.42 -25.64 20.01
C ASP A 213 -1.25 -24.71 19.71
N PHE A 214 -0.74 -24.73 18.48
CA PHE A 214 0.47 -24.00 18.12
C PHE A 214 0.18 -22.78 17.26
N GLY A 215 0.70 -21.64 17.67
CA GLY A 215 0.76 -20.46 16.85
C GLY A 215 2.18 -20.22 16.37
N MET A 216 2.53 -20.71 15.19
CA MET A 216 3.77 -20.33 14.55
C MET A 216 3.53 -19.09 13.69
N LEU A 217 4.35 -18.06 13.89
CA LEU A 217 4.37 -16.87 13.06
C LEU A 217 5.54 -16.92 12.07
N ASP A 218 5.34 -16.36 10.91
CA ASP A 218 6.41 -15.94 10.01
C ASP A 218 6.50 -14.41 10.10
N LEU A 219 7.46 -13.92 10.88
CA LEU A 219 7.67 -12.50 11.11
C LEU A 219 8.85 -12.04 10.26
N ARG A 220 8.58 -11.15 9.31
CA ARG A 220 9.57 -10.52 8.45
C ARG A 220 9.72 -9.06 8.84
N ILE A 221 10.94 -8.63 9.15
CA ILE A 221 11.27 -7.24 9.45
C ILE A 221 12.28 -6.77 8.41
N VAL A 222 11.90 -5.75 7.66
CA VAL A 222 12.80 -5.07 6.71
C VAL A 222 13.53 -3.97 7.47
N ALA A 223 14.80 -4.21 7.78
CA ALA A 223 15.66 -3.25 8.44
C ALA A 223 16.31 -2.32 7.41
N GLN A 224 16.48 -1.06 7.76
CA GLN A 224 17.05 -0.01 6.90
C GLN A 224 18.33 0.54 7.49
N ASN A 225 19.32 0.75 6.63
CA ASN A 225 20.48 1.59 6.86
C ASN A 225 20.47 2.78 5.89
N ALA A 226 20.15 3.97 6.38
CA ALA A 226 20.15 5.21 5.60
C ALA A 226 21.48 5.98 5.65
N PHE A 227 22.52 5.45 6.31
CA PHE A 227 23.87 5.97 6.20
C PHE A 227 24.47 5.66 4.82
N ASN A 228 25.55 6.31 4.45
CA ASN A 228 26.28 6.06 3.20
C ASN A 228 27.39 5.01 3.30
N TYR A 229 27.48 4.31 4.43
CA TYR A 229 28.44 3.26 4.74
C TYR A 229 27.73 2.10 5.45
N ASP A 230 28.40 0.94 5.49
CA ASP A 230 27.86 -0.26 6.11
C ASP A 230 27.70 -0.06 7.62
N GLU A 231 26.57 -0.49 8.16
CA GLU A 231 26.22 -0.31 9.56
C GLU A 231 25.54 -1.56 10.15
N PRO A 232 25.86 -1.91 11.39
CA PRO A 232 25.09 -2.90 12.13
C PRO A 232 23.74 -2.33 12.55
N VAL A 233 22.68 -3.09 12.28
CA VAL A 233 21.31 -2.79 12.69
C VAL A 233 20.77 -3.95 13.49
N THR A 234 20.42 -3.71 14.75
CA THR A 234 19.76 -4.71 15.61
C THR A 234 18.26 -4.50 15.53
N VAL A 235 17.51 -5.51 15.13
CA VAL A 235 16.05 -5.55 15.14
C VAL A 235 15.55 -6.71 15.98
N GLY A 236 14.36 -6.57 16.55
CA GLY A 236 13.77 -7.62 17.36
C GLY A 236 12.28 -7.42 17.59
N TYR A 237 11.73 -8.33 18.38
CA TYR A 237 10.31 -8.33 18.75
C TYR A 237 10.11 -8.83 20.17
N ASP A 238 9.02 -8.35 20.80
CA ASP A 238 8.41 -8.92 22.00
C ASP A 238 6.97 -9.30 21.66
N ILE A 239 6.50 -10.48 22.07
CA ILE A 239 5.11 -10.92 21.91
C ILE A 239 4.48 -11.10 23.27
N TYR A 240 3.33 -10.45 23.47
CA TYR A 240 2.55 -10.51 24.71
C TYR A 240 1.21 -11.18 24.49
N SER A 241 0.77 -11.94 25.50
CA SER A 241 -0.58 -12.51 25.54
C SER A 241 -1.66 -11.43 25.55
N PRO A 242 -2.93 -11.76 25.28
CA PRO A 242 -4.05 -10.82 25.43
C PRO A 242 -4.16 -10.20 26.84
N GLN A 243 -3.60 -10.87 27.86
CA GLN A 243 -3.57 -10.40 29.25
C GLN A 243 -2.31 -9.59 29.58
N GLY A 244 -1.43 -9.33 28.58
CA GLY A 244 -0.23 -8.53 28.75
C GLY A 244 1.01 -9.27 29.31
N LYS A 245 0.97 -10.62 29.40
CA LYS A 245 2.12 -11.43 29.80
C LYS A 245 3.08 -11.58 28.62
N LEU A 246 4.38 -11.32 28.82
CA LEU A 246 5.42 -11.61 27.82
C LEU A 246 5.49 -13.13 27.60
N LEU A 247 5.38 -13.56 26.34
CA LEU A 247 5.38 -14.95 25.92
C LEU A 247 6.65 -15.35 25.20
N GLU A 248 7.10 -14.49 24.27
CA GLU A 248 8.21 -14.77 23.38
C GLU A 248 8.92 -13.46 23.02
N PHE A 249 10.22 -13.51 22.83
CA PHE A 249 11.03 -12.39 22.39
C PHE A 249 12.29 -12.87 21.68
N ASN A 250 12.76 -12.12 20.71
CA ASN A 250 14.02 -12.38 20.05
C ASN A 250 14.56 -11.11 19.41
N MET A 251 15.86 -11.09 19.13
CA MET A 251 16.50 -10.02 18.37
C MET A 251 17.72 -10.57 17.65
N THR A 252 18.10 -9.92 16.58
CA THR A 252 19.35 -10.21 15.86
C THR A 252 19.98 -8.93 15.34
N GLU A 253 21.27 -8.97 15.14
CA GLU A 253 22.03 -7.90 14.52
C GLU A 253 22.51 -8.36 13.15
N ILE A 254 22.31 -7.52 12.14
CA ILE A 254 22.78 -7.74 10.78
C ILE A 254 23.54 -6.49 10.32
N THR A 255 24.57 -6.68 9.50
CA THR A 255 25.26 -5.55 8.84
C THR A 255 24.59 -5.28 7.50
N ILE A 256 24.09 -4.07 7.34
CA ILE A 256 23.38 -3.63 6.13
C ILE A 256 24.27 -2.65 5.38
N PRO A 257 24.49 -2.84 4.06
CA PRO A 257 25.22 -1.89 3.24
C PRO A 257 24.62 -0.47 3.28
N GLY A 258 25.46 0.53 3.02
CA GLY A 258 25.01 1.92 3.03
C GLY A 258 23.85 2.17 2.04
N ARG A 259 22.85 2.95 2.48
CA ARG A 259 21.64 3.32 1.72
C ARG A 259 20.87 2.12 1.17
N SER A 260 20.77 1.06 1.97
CA SER A 260 20.06 -0.14 1.58
C SER A 260 19.19 -0.70 2.72
N THR A 261 18.45 -1.74 2.39
CA THR A 261 17.62 -2.50 3.32
C THR A 261 17.98 -3.97 3.25
N ASP A 262 17.77 -4.69 4.34
CA ASP A 262 17.84 -6.15 4.37
C ASP A 262 16.71 -6.71 5.22
N THR A 263 16.34 -7.98 5.00
CA THR A 263 15.20 -8.62 5.64
C THR A 263 15.63 -9.66 6.65
N VAL A 264 15.23 -9.45 7.89
CA VAL A 264 15.36 -10.44 8.97
C VAL A 264 14.07 -11.23 9.09
N ARG A 265 14.18 -12.55 9.21
CA ARG A 265 13.05 -13.44 9.45
C ARG A 265 13.15 -14.11 10.81
N PHE A 266 12.03 -14.14 11.52
CA PHE A 266 11.85 -14.85 12.75
C PHE A 266 10.66 -15.79 12.63
N SER A 267 10.72 -16.94 13.29
CA SER A 267 9.62 -17.92 13.36
C SER A 267 9.25 -18.19 14.81
N PRO A 268 8.70 -17.20 15.52
CA PRO A 268 8.30 -17.37 16.91
C PRO A 268 7.16 -18.38 17.04
N PHE A 269 7.17 -19.08 18.15
CA PHE A 269 6.27 -20.19 18.43
C PHE A 269 5.48 -19.92 19.71
N ILE A 270 4.19 -19.70 19.59
CA ILE A 270 3.30 -19.36 20.69
C ILE A 270 2.43 -20.56 21.02
N TYR A 271 2.49 -21.02 22.27
CA TYR A 271 1.69 -22.15 22.76
C TYR A 271 0.25 -21.75 23.07
N HIS A 272 -0.66 -22.71 23.02
CA HIS A 272 -2.07 -22.57 23.41
C HIS A 272 -2.85 -21.50 22.65
N THR A 273 -2.50 -21.25 21.39
CA THR A 273 -3.18 -20.27 20.56
C THR A 273 -4.54 -20.73 20.07
N TYR A 274 -4.79 -22.03 20.03
CA TYR A 274 -6.08 -22.58 19.65
C TYR A 274 -7.19 -22.20 20.65
N ASP A 275 -6.91 -22.24 21.95
CA ASP A 275 -7.85 -21.83 23.00
C ASP A 275 -8.09 -20.33 23.01
N ASN A 276 -7.14 -19.56 22.51
CA ASN A 276 -7.18 -18.11 22.37
C ASN A 276 -7.21 -17.68 20.90
N LYS A 277 -7.89 -18.43 20.06
CA LYS A 277 -8.04 -18.11 18.63
C LYS A 277 -8.93 -16.90 18.42
N TRP A 278 -8.57 -16.11 17.45
CA TRP A 278 -9.39 -14.99 17.00
C TRP A 278 -10.42 -15.47 15.98
N GLU A 279 -11.70 -15.27 16.27
CA GLU A 279 -12.82 -15.58 15.38
C GLU A 279 -13.84 -14.44 15.41
N ALA A 280 -14.46 -14.15 14.26
CA ALA A 280 -15.58 -13.22 14.19
C ALA A 280 -16.78 -13.76 15.02
N GLY A 281 -17.54 -12.84 15.61
CA GLY A 281 -18.66 -13.16 16.49
C GLY A 281 -18.27 -13.31 17.96
N SER A 282 -17.00 -13.46 18.30
CA SER A 282 -16.55 -13.42 19.70
C SER A 282 -16.92 -12.09 20.36
N LYS A 283 -17.27 -12.11 21.65
CA LYS A 283 -17.55 -10.88 22.42
C LYS A 283 -16.28 -10.06 22.62
N THR A 284 -15.17 -10.73 22.89
CA THR A 284 -13.85 -10.13 23.11
C THR A 284 -12.84 -11.01 22.39
N PRO A 285 -12.60 -10.77 21.09
CA PRO A 285 -11.63 -11.54 20.34
C PRO A 285 -10.23 -11.37 20.96
N PRO A 286 -9.51 -12.47 21.23
CA PRO A 286 -8.19 -12.36 21.81
C PRO A 286 -7.20 -11.80 20.78
N LEU A 287 -6.50 -10.72 21.17
CA LEU A 287 -5.46 -10.10 20.37
C LEU A 287 -4.15 -10.10 21.17
N TYR A 288 -3.12 -10.62 20.55
CA TYR A 288 -1.76 -10.61 21.07
C TYR A 288 -1.07 -9.32 20.64
N LYS A 289 -0.31 -8.71 21.54
CA LYS A 289 0.50 -7.54 21.20
C LYS A 289 1.87 -7.99 20.70
N VAL A 290 2.25 -7.53 19.53
CA VAL A 290 3.61 -7.62 18.99
C VAL A 290 4.23 -6.23 19.06
N MET A 291 5.38 -6.13 19.71
CA MET A 291 6.18 -4.93 19.78
C MET A 291 7.46 -5.15 19.00
N LEU A 292 7.57 -4.58 17.82
CA LEU A 292 8.82 -4.56 17.07
C LEU A 292 9.71 -3.43 17.59
N PHE A 293 11.02 -3.61 17.49
CA PHE A 293 11.95 -2.58 17.94
C PHE A 293 13.29 -2.60 17.18
N THR A 294 13.97 -1.45 17.21
CA THR A 294 15.39 -1.36 16.90
C THR A 294 16.20 -1.07 18.17
N ARG A 295 17.45 -1.53 18.22
CA ARG A 295 18.35 -1.35 19.36
C ARG A 295 19.76 -0.98 18.89
N ARG A 296 20.45 -0.16 19.67
CA ARG A 296 21.86 0.19 19.45
C ARG A 296 22.59 0.31 20.79
N ASN A 297 23.73 -0.37 20.92
CA ASN A 297 24.54 -0.34 22.14
C ASN A 297 23.74 -0.60 23.43
N GLY A 298 22.81 -1.54 23.36
CA GLY A 298 21.94 -1.85 24.50
C GLY A 298 20.75 -0.93 24.70
N VAL A 299 20.63 0.17 23.96
CA VAL A 299 19.55 1.16 24.07
C VAL A 299 18.54 0.99 22.94
N TYR A 300 17.27 0.87 23.29
CA TYR A 300 16.18 0.86 22.33
C TYR A 300 16.05 2.24 21.68
N LYS A 301 15.80 2.25 20.37
CA LYS A 301 15.75 3.46 19.54
C LYS A 301 14.41 3.67 18.86
N GLU A 302 13.63 2.62 18.71
CA GLU A 302 12.36 2.66 18.01
C GLU A 302 11.49 1.52 18.52
N TYR A 303 10.20 1.78 18.68
CA TYR A 303 9.17 0.80 19.02
C TYR A 303 8.02 0.91 18.04
N MET A 304 7.49 -0.23 17.58
CA MET A 304 6.33 -0.30 16.70
C MET A 304 5.33 -1.32 17.23
N PRO A 305 4.24 -0.88 17.87
CA PRO A 305 3.23 -1.78 18.41
C PRO A 305 2.23 -2.18 17.34
N MET A 306 1.88 -3.47 17.32
CA MET A 306 0.73 -3.95 16.59
C MET A 306 0.01 -5.05 17.36
N LYS A 307 -1.22 -5.36 16.94
CA LYS A 307 -2.01 -6.46 17.50
C LYS A 307 -2.26 -7.50 16.42
N ILE A 308 -2.21 -8.77 16.79
CA ILE A 308 -2.52 -9.89 15.90
C ILE A 308 -3.45 -10.87 16.62
N GLY A 309 -4.32 -11.52 15.86
CA GLY A 309 -5.12 -12.66 16.33
C GLY A 309 -4.68 -13.93 15.65
N PHE A 310 -4.65 -15.04 16.38
CA PHE A 310 -4.35 -16.35 15.79
C PHE A 310 -5.57 -16.96 15.10
N GLY A 311 -5.36 -17.56 13.96
CA GLY A 311 -6.34 -18.18 13.10
C GLY A 311 -6.09 -17.80 11.64
N LYS A 312 -5.50 -18.72 10.87
CA LYS A 312 -5.19 -18.49 9.46
C LYS A 312 -6.43 -18.66 8.59
N THR A 313 -6.58 -17.75 7.65
CA THR A 313 -7.53 -17.89 6.55
C THR A 313 -6.82 -18.54 5.37
N GLU A 314 -7.44 -19.52 4.74
CA GLU A 314 -6.88 -20.29 3.63
C GLU A 314 -7.94 -20.49 2.55
N LEU A 315 -7.49 -20.59 1.31
CA LEU A 315 -8.34 -21.05 0.21
C LEU A 315 -8.09 -22.53 0.00
N ILE A 316 -9.10 -23.36 0.22
CA ILE A 316 -9.05 -24.81 0.00
C ILE A 316 -10.25 -25.22 -0.84
N ASP A 317 -10.01 -25.86 -1.99
CA ASP A 317 -11.03 -26.33 -2.92
C ASP A 317 -12.11 -25.28 -3.26
N GLY A 318 -11.68 -24.03 -3.53
CA GLY A 318 -12.57 -22.93 -3.87
C GLY A 318 -13.42 -22.41 -2.71
N ARG A 319 -13.05 -22.71 -1.45
CA ARG A 319 -13.75 -22.27 -0.25
C ARG A 319 -12.82 -21.52 0.68
N ILE A 320 -13.36 -20.49 1.31
CA ILE A 320 -12.62 -19.76 2.35
C ILE A 320 -12.69 -20.60 3.63
N MET A 321 -11.56 -21.14 4.02
CA MET A 321 -11.42 -21.93 5.24
C MET A 321 -10.71 -21.14 6.34
N ARG A 322 -11.13 -21.36 7.58
CA ARG A 322 -10.44 -20.84 8.75
C ARG A 322 -10.46 -21.88 9.86
N LEU A 323 -9.29 -22.22 10.41
CA LEU A 323 -9.15 -23.24 11.45
C LEU A 323 -9.85 -24.56 11.07
N GLY A 324 -9.72 -24.98 9.81
CA GLY A 324 -10.30 -26.20 9.28
C GLY A 324 -11.83 -26.17 9.05
N LYS A 325 -12.47 -25.00 9.17
CA LYS A 325 -13.91 -24.82 8.93
C LYS A 325 -14.16 -23.82 7.83
N GLU A 326 -15.18 -24.07 7.01
CA GLU A 326 -15.63 -23.11 6.01
C GLU A 326 -16.22 -21.87 6.68
N LEU A 327 -15.76 -20.68 6.23
CA LEU A 327 -16.27 -19.41 6.70
C LEU A 327 -17.65 -19.13 6.08
N LYS A 328 -18.64 -18.92 6.95
CA LYS A 328 -19.93 -18.36 6.55
C LYS A 328 -19.86 -16.84 6.70
N LEU A 329 -19.90 -16.13 5.59
CA LEU A 329 -19.72 -14.66 5.53
C LEU A 329 -21.08 -13.96 5.42
N GLU A 330 -21.55 -13.36 6.52
CA GLU A 330 -22.72 -12.48 6.56
C GLU A 330 -22.28 -11.05 6.25
N LYS A 331 -22.25 -10.73 4.96
CA LYS A 331 -21.63 -9.51 4.42
C LYS A 331 -22.49 -8.27 4.67
N ALA A 332 -21.82 -7.13 4.87
CA ALA A 332 -22.38 -5.79 4.81
C ALA A 332 -21.40 -4.85 4.09
N ARG A 333 -21.91 -4.04 3.15
CA ARG A 333 -21.12 -2.94 2.56
C ARG A 333 -20.95 -1.86 3.62
N TYR A 334 -19.75 -1.32 3.75
CA TYR A 334 -19.46 -0.27 4.71
C TYR A 334 -18.18 0.49 4.34
N ASN A 335 -18.28 1.80 4.31
CA ASN A 335 -17.13 2.68 4.25
C ASN A 335 -17.03 3.44 5.56
N ALA A 336 -15.83 3.55 6.13
CA ALA A 336 -15.63 4.12 7.43
C ALA A 336 -16.17 5.56 7.51
N ALA A 337 -16.82 5.87 8.64
CA ALA A 337 -17.16 7.23 9.00
C ALA A 337 -15.91 8.11 9.14
N ALA A 338 -16.11 9.41 9.19
CA ALA A 338 -15.02 10.39 9.30
C ALA A 338 -14.16 10.19 10.56
N ASP A 339 -14.71 9.63 11.63
CA ASP A 339 -14.02 9.45 12.89
C ASP A 339 -14.19 8.04 13.47
N ARG A 340 -13.19 7.61 14.26
CA ARG A 340 -13.13 6.30 14.90
C ARG A 340 -14.31 6.03 15.84
N LYS A 341 -14.84 7.05 16.53
CA LYS A 341 -15.93 6.89 17.52
C LYS A 341 -17.24 6.53 16.82
N THR A 342 -17.56 7.26 15.76
CA THR A 342 -18.76 7.01 14.94
C THR A 342 -18.67 5.64 14.28
N ALA A 343 -17.54 5.32 13.65
CA ALA A 343 -17.31 4.01 13.04
C ALA A 343 -17.45 2.86 14.05
N LEU A 344 -16.95 3.02 15.27
CA LEU A 344 -17.10 2.01 16.32
C LEU A 344 -18.57 1.73 16.64
N ALA A 345 -19.41 2.77 16.70
CA ALA A 345 -20.84 2.62 16.98
C ALA A 345 -21.56 1.90 15.81
N GLU A 346 -21.23 2.29 14.58
CA GLU A 346 -21.82 1.68 13.36
C GLU A 346 -21.41 0.22 13.18
N LEU A 347 -20.14 -0.11 13.37
CA LEU A 347 -19.65 -1.50 13.29
C LEU A 347 -20.28 -2.39 14.38
N LYS A 348 -20.47 -1.88 15.60
CA LYS A 348 -21.22 -2.57 16.66
C LYS A 348 -22.68 -2.80 16.26
N ALA A 349 -23.31 -1.82 15.61
CA ALA A 349 -24.68 -1.97 15.13
C ALA A 349 -24.81 -3.02 14.02
N LEU A 350 -23.84 -3.09 13.09
CA LEU A 350 -23.79 -4.14 12.08
C LEU A 350 -23.65 -5.54 12.74
N LYS A 351 -22.76 -5.67 13.70
CA LYS A 351 -22.57 -6.92 14.46
C LYS A 351 -23.84 -7.34 15.20
N ALA A 352 -24.56 -6.39 15.81
CA ALA A 352 -25.83 -6.65 16.48
C ALA A 352 -26.94 -7.11 15.51
N LYS A 353 -26.87 -6.74 14.24
CA LYS A 353 -27.75 -7.22 13.15
C LYS A 353 -27.33 -8.58 12.58
N GLY A 354 -26.38 -9.27 13.22
CA GLY A 354 -25.90 -10.59 12.78
C GLY A 354 -24.88 -10.54 11.63
N LYS A 355 -24.38 -9.36 11.28
CA LYS A 355 -23.29 -9.25 10.28
C LYS A 355 -21.96 -9.60 10.93
N ASN A 356 -21.18 -10.42 10.24
CA ASN A 356 -19.84 -10.79 10.69
C ASN A 356 -18.74 -10.34 9.72
N THR A 357 -19.11 -9.78 8.57
CA THR A 357 -18.17 -9.39 7.51
C THR A 357 -18.51 -8.02 6.96
N VAL A 358 -17.54 -7.15 6.90
CA VAL A 358 -17.65 -5.83 6.27
C VAL A 358 -16.86 -5.79 4.96
N CYS A 359 -17.45 -5.14 3.96
CA CYS A 359 -16.90 -5.03 2.62
C CYS A 359 -16.80 -3.54 2.27
N PRO A 360 -15.65 -2.90 2.50
CA PRO A 360 -15.42 -1.53 2.08
C PRO A 360 -15.27 -1.45 0.55
N ASP A 361 -15.58 -0.30 -0.03
CA ASP A 361 -15.47 -0.07 -1.47
C ASP A 361 -14.07 0.37 -1.90
N TYR A 362 -13.23 0.76 -0.95
CA TYR A 362 -11.84 1.17 -1.11
C TYR A 362 -11.08 0.98 0.20
N PRO A 363 -9.72 0.97 0.22
CA PRO A 363 -8.94 0.76 1.43
C PRO A 363 -9.22 1.85 2.47
N GLN A 364 -9.52 1.42 3.70
CA GLN A 364 -9.90 2.29 4.80
C GLN A 364 -8.68 2.74 5.64
N PRO A 365 -8.82 3.73 6.53
CA PRO A 365 -7.78 4.08 7.50
C PRO A 365 -7.37 2.88 8.39
N ALA A 366 -6.11 2.80 8.83
CA ALA A 366 -5.61 1.67 9.63
C ALA A 366 -6.45 1.39 10.88
N TRP A 367 -6.94 2.45 11.55
CA TRP A 367 -7.79 2.32 12.73
C TRP A 367 -9.13 1.60 12.46
N PHE A 368 -9.61 1.57 11.21
CA PHE A 368 -10.80 0.80 10.82
C PHE A 368 -10.54 -0.70 10.94
N TYR A 369 -9.43 -1.18 10.39
CA TYR A 369 -9.06 -2.60 10.51
C TYR A 369 -8.77 -2.98 11.97
N GLU A 370 -8.16 -2.09 12.75
CA GLU A 370 -7.99 -2.28 14.18
C GLU A 370 -9.32 -2.45 14.91
N LEU A 371 -10.33 -1.63 14.57
CA LEU A 371 -11.68 -1.80 15.12
C LEU A 371 -12.31 -3.12 14.71
N CYS A 372 -12.12 -3.56 13.46
CA CYS A 372 -12.62 -4.85 13.01
C CYS A 372 -11.93 -6.00 13.75
N ASP A 373 -10.61 -5.91 13.99
CA ASP A 373 -9.85 -6.85 14.80
C ASP A 373 -10.39 -6.91 16.25
N GLU A 374 -10.59 -5.74 16.87
CA GLU A 374 -11.08 -5.61 18.25
C GLU A 374 -12.54 -6.07 18.42
N LEU A 375 -13.38 -5.87 17.42
CA LEU A 375 -14.78 -6.26 17.42
C LEU A 375 -15.02 -7.71 16.97
N GLY A 376 -14.04 -8.34 16.33
CA GLY A 376 -14.24 -9.64 15.68
C GLY A 376 -15.20 -9.54 14.50
N LEU A 377 -14.83 -8.73 13.50
CA LEU A 377 -15.50 -8.64 12.21
C LEU A 377 -14.50 -9.01 11.13
N TYR A 378 -14.91 -9.86 10.19
CA TYR A 378 -14.10 -10.11 8.99
C TYR A 378 -14.15 -8.93 8.04
N VAL A 379 -13.11 -8.78 7.22
CA VAL A 379 -13.04 -7.78 6.17
C VAL A 379 -12.71 -8.46 4.85
N ILE A 380 -13.51 -8.19 3.82
CA ILE A 380 -13.13 -8.40 2.42
C ILE A 380 -12.66 -7.04 1.93
N ASP A 381 -11.35 -6.83 1.91
CA ASP A 381 -10.79 -5.53 1.56
C ASP A 381 -10.71 -5.35 0.04
N ARG A 382 -10.93 -4.13 -0.46
CA ARG A 382 -11.12 -3.85 -1.88
C ARG A 382 -10.22 -2.72 -2.35
N ALA A 383 -9.60 -2.90 -3.54
CA ALA A 383 -8.86 -1.82 -4.20
C ALA A 383 -9.81 -0.69 -4.61
N ASN A 384 -9.30 0.54 -4.63
CA ASN A 384 -10.02 1.71 -5.14
C ASN A 384 -10.14 1.63 -6.66
N ILE A 385 -10.91 0.68 -7.16
CA ILE A 385 -11.20 0.45 -8.58
C ILE A 385 -12.69 0.19 -8.71
N ASP A 386 -13.40 1.13 -9.35
CA ASP A 386 -14.83 1.04 -9.61
C ASP A 386 -15.16 1.82 -10.89
N ALA A 387 -15.15 1.16 -12.05
CA ALA A 387 -15.35 1.79 -13.36
C ALA A 387 -16.44 1.07 -14.17
N PRO A 388 -17.72 1.14 -13.74
CA PRO A 388 -18.81 0.42 -14.39
C PRO A 388 -19.12 0.94 -15.80
N GLU A 389 -18.74 2.19 -16.07
CA GLU A 389 -18.91 2.76 -17.41
C GLU A 389 -18.05 2.01 -18.42
N ARG A 390 -18.63 1.61 -19.53
CA ARG A 390 -17.98 0.81 -20.59
C ARG A 390 -17.45 -0.57 -20.13
N SER A 391 -17.85 -1.08 -18.97
CA SER A 391 -17.39 -2.38 -18.45
C SER A 391 -17.68 -3.55 -19.41
N GLY A 392 -18.69 -3.45 -20.26
CA GLY A 392 -18.99 -4.43 -21.30
C GLY A 392 -18.15 -4.32 -22.57
N ASP A 393 -17.40 -3.23 -22.79
CA ASP A 393 -16.54 -3.07 -23.97
C ASP A 393 -15.14 -3.63 -23.69
N ARG A 394 -14.94 -4.88 -24.02
CA ARG A 394 -13.67 -5.60 -23.82
C ARG A 394 -12.65 -5.40 -24.93
N THR A 395 -12.88 -4.49 -25.89
CA THR A 395 -11.88 -4.14 -26.90
C THR A 395 -10.72 -3.36 -26.25
N VAL A 396 -9.54 -3.37 -26.87
CA VAL A 396 -8.39 -2.57 -26.42
C VAL A 396 -8.73 -1.09 -26.47
N GLY A 397 -8.62 -0.37 -25.35
CA GLY A 397 -9.07 1.03 -25.22
C GLY A 397 -10.57 1.20 -24.96
N GLY A 398 -11.33 0.12 -24.82
CA GLY A 398 -12.73 0.10 -24.41
C GLY A 398 -12.91 0.35 -22.91
N THR A 399 -13.13 -0.72 -22.12
CA THR A 399 -13.10 -0.57 -20.66
C THR A 399 -11.72 -0.19 -20.16
N PRO A 400 -11.59 0.65 -19.11
CA PRO A 400 -10.29 0.97 -18.50
C PRO A 400 -9.50 -0.28 -18.08
N SER A 401 -10.16 -1.39 -17.72
CA SER A 401 -9.51 -2.66 -17.38
C SER A 401 -8.76 -3.29 -18.57
N ASN A 402 -9.07 -2.89 -19.81
CA ASN A 402 -8.37 -3.32 -21.03
C ASN A 402 -7.78 -2.16 -21.84
N ASP A 403 -7.56 -1.03 -21.20
CA ASP A 403 -6.88 0.12 -21.79
C ASP A 403 -5.43 0.19 -21.26
N PRO A 404 -4.41 0.08 -22.13
CA PRO A 404 -3.00 0.15 -21.73
C PRO A 404 -2.62 1.43 -20.96
N ALA A 405 -3.34 2.53 -21.18
CA ALA A 405 -3.10 3.80 -20.48
C ALA A 405 -3.31 3.68 -18.96
N PHE A 406 -4.16 2.75 -18.52
CA PHE A 406 -4.46 2.53 -17.10
C PHE A 406 -3.67 1.36 -16.46
N ALA A 407 -2.76 0.72 -17.19
CA ALA A 407 -2.11 -0.50 -16.70
C ALA A 407 -1.42 -0.32 -15.34
N ASP A 408 -0.69 0.76 -15.19
CA ASP A 408 0.02 1.05 -13.95
C ASP A 408 -0.95 1.44 -12.82
N GLU A 409 -2.03 2.18 -13.12
CA GLU A 409 -3.05 2.57 -12.14
C GLU A 409 -3.70 1.36 -11.46
N TYR A 410 -4.10 0.35 -12.23
CA TYR A 410 -4.67 -0.87 -11.68
C TYR A 410 -3.69 -1.58 -10.73
N LEU A 411 -2.45 -1.70 -11.17
CA LEU A 411 -1.40 -2.37 -10.38
C LEU A 411 -1.07 -1.59 -9.11
N GLU A 412 -0.95 -0.26 -9.18
CA GLU A 412 -0.63 0.58 -8.04
C GLU A 412 -1.74 0.59 -6.98
N ARG A 413 -3.00 0.64 -7.40
CA ARG A 413 -4.17 0.59 -6.50
C ARG A 413 -4.25 -0.75 -5.77
N VAL A 414 -3.94 -1.86 -6.45
CA VAL A 414 -3.90 -3.19 -5.82
C VAL A 414 -2.68 -3.35 -4.91
N LYS A 415 -1.53 -2.79 -5.25
CA LYS A 415 -0.37 -2.72 -4.34
C LYS A 415 -0.71 -1.93 -3.08
N ALA A 416 -1.33 -0.77 -3.22
CA ALA A 416 -1.72 0.07 -2.10
C ALA A 416 -2.70 -0.66 -1.16
N LEU A 417 -3.70 -1.35 -1.69
CA LEU A 417 -4.58 -2.23 -0.95
C LEU A 417 -3.80 -3.26 -0.12
N TYR A 418 -2.96 -4.06 -0.77
CA TYR A 418 -2.25 -5.16 -0.12
C TYR A 418 -1.34 -4.68 1.02
N TYR A 419 -0.46 -3.72 0.72
CA TYR A 419 0.48 -3.22 1.73
C TYR A 419 -0.22 -2.53 2.89
N ARG A 420 -1.37 -1.89 2.65
CA ARG A 420 -2.18 -1.25 3.68
C ARG A 420 -2.70 -2.24 4.70
N SER A 421 -3.22 -3.38 4.27
CA SER A 421 -4.06 -4.23 5.12
C SER A 421 -3.51 -5.63 5.38
N ARG A 422 -2.38 -6.01 4.80
CA ARG A 422 -1.83 -7.39 4.88
C ARG A 422 -1.59 -7.92 6.29
N ASN A 423 -1.30 -7.06 7.26
CA ASN A 423 -0.99 -7.44 8.64
C ASN A 423 -2.21 -7.50 9.56
N PHE A 424 -3.41 -7.11 9.10
CA PHE A 424 -4.60 -7.16 9.93
C PHE A 424 -5.26 -8.54 9.89
N THR A 425 -5.60 -9.04 11.10
CA THR A 425 -6.19 -10.36 11.29
C THR A 425 -7.58 -10.49 10.69
N CYS A 426 -8.34 -9.40 10.69
CA CYS A 426 -9.71 -9.35 10.17
C CYS A 426 -9.79 -9.52 8.65
N VAL A 427 -8.73 -9.21 7.90
CA VAL A 427 -8.73 -9.32 6.44
C VAL A 427 -8.68 -10.78 6.03
N VAL A 428 -9.78 -11.29 5.49
CA VAL A 428 -9.92 -12.70 5.10
C VAL A 428 -9.91 -12.93 3.58
N ALA A 429 -10.09 -11.88 2.81
CA ALA A 429 -10.02 -11.91 1.34
C ALA A 429 -9.68 -10.52 0.80
N TYR A 430 -9.16 -10.48 -0.42
CA TYR A 430 -8.94 -9.26 -1.19
C TYR A 430 -9.87 -9.24 -2.41
N SER A 431 -10.46 -8.08 -2.69
CA SER A 431 -11.18 -7.82 -3.93
C SER A 431 -10.36 -6.89 -4.83
N LEU A 432 -10.20 -7.26 -6.10
CA LEU A 432 -9.46 -6.45 -7.06
C LEU A 432 -10.18 -5.12 -7.38
N GLY A 433 -11.47 -5.03 -7.13
CA GLY A 433 -12.25 -3.83 -7.38
C GLY A 433 -13.75 -4.11 -7.42
N GLY A 434 -14.52 -3.06 -7.70
CA GLY A 434 -15.92 -3.11 -8.07
C GLY A 434 -16.11 -3.42 -9.56
N PRO A 435 -17.33 -3.23 -10.08
CA PRO A 435 -17.62 -3.41 -11.49
C PRO A 435 -16.71 -2.55 -12.37
N SER A 436 -15.93 -3.17 -13.24
CA SER A 436 -14.96 -2.47 -14.09
C SER A 436 -14.70 -3.20 -15.41
N GLY A 437 -15.48 -4.24 -15.72
CA GLY A 437 -15.23 -5.16 -16.81
C GLY A 437 -13.96 -5.97 -16.58
N ASN A 438 -13.68 -6.94 -17.45
CA ASN A 438 -12.53 -7.81 -17.32
C ASN A 438 -11.56 -7.66 -18.49
N GLY A 439 -10.30 -7.36 -18.20
CA GLY A 439 -9.29 -7.14 -19.21
C GLY A 439 -7.86 -7.31 -18.68
N TYR A 440 -6.89 -6.98 -19.52
CA TYR A 440 -5.48 -7.22 -19.28
C TYR A 440 -4.96 -6.63 -17.97
N ASN A 441 -5.43 -5.43 -17.58
CA ASN A 441 -4.98 -4.75 -16.37
C ASN A 441 -5.43 -5.52 -15.12
N MET A 442 -6.66 -6.06 -15.12
CA MET A 442 -7.15 -6.92 -14.03
C MET A 442 -6.38 -8.24 -13.94
N TYR A 443 -6.05 -8.85 -15.10
CA TYR A 443 -5.22 -10.06 -15.10
C TYR A 443 -3.85 -9.81 -14.47
N LYS A 444 -3.20 -8.70 -14.80
CA LYS A 444 -1.90 -8.31 -14.21
C LYS A 444 -2.00 -8.01 -12.73
N ALA A 445 -3.03 -7.31 -12.30
CA ALA A 445 -3.30 -7.03 -10.90
C ALA A 445 -3.51 -8.32 -10.08
N TYR A 446 -4.31 -9.26 -10.60
CA TYR A 446 -4.50 -10.58 -10.00
C TYR A 446 -3.17 -11.34 -9.89
N GLN A 447 -2.42 -11.47 -11.00
CA GLN A 447 -1.14 -12.18 -11.02
C GLN A 447 -0.16 -11.61 -9.99
N TRP A 448 -0.06 -10.28 -9.91
CA TRP A 448 0.81 -9.64 -8.94
C TRP A 448 0.36 -9.95 -7.50
N LEU A 449 -0.92 -9.77 -7.19
CA LEU A 449 -1.44 -10.02 -5.85
C LEU A 449 -1.25 -11.49 -5.44
N LYS A 450 -1.51 -12.44 -6.33
CA LYS A 450 -1.22 -13.87 -6.10
C LYS A 450 0.27 -14.18 -6.00
N SER A 451 1.15 -13.32 -6.49
CA SER A 451 2.61 -13.51 -6.32
C SER A 451 3.06 -13.23 -4.90
N VAL A 452 2.39 -12.32 -4.19
CA VAL A 452 2.73 -11.89 -2.82
C VAL A 452 1.79 -12.46 -1.75
N GLU A 453 0.50 -12.67 -2.05
CA GLU A 453 -0.49 -13.27 -1.15
C GLU A 453 -0.74 -14.75 -1.52
N LYS A 454 -0.44 -15.66 -0.58
CA LYS A 454 -0.52 -17.10 -0.83
C LYS A 454 -1.64 -17.81 -0.07
N SER A 455 -2.26 -17.15 0.91
CA SER A 455 -3.21 -17.79 1.80
C SER A 455 -4.65 -17.30 1.59
N ARG A 456 -4.84 -15.99 1.53
CA ARG A 456 -6.16 -15.40 1.38
C ARG A 456 -6.61 -15.40 -0.08
N PRO A 457 -7.90 -15.67 -0.35
CA PRO A 457 -8.42 -15.61 -1.71
C PRO A 457 -8.41 -14.18 -2.26
N VAL A 458 -8.21 -14.10 -3.58
CA VAL A 458 -8.37 -12.89 -4.38
C VAL A 458 -9.66 -13.03 -5.18
N ILE A 459 -10.56 -12.06 -5.05
CA ILE A 459 -11.91 -12.11 -5.59
C ILE A 459 -12.07 -10.99 -6.63
N TYR A 460 -12.70 -11.32 -7.75
CA TYR A 460 -13.14 -10.33 -8.72
C TYR A 460 -14.47 -10.74 -9.33
N ALA A 461 -15.51 -9.91 -9.09
CA ALA A 461 -16.88 -10.25 -9.51
C ALA A 461 -17.06 -10.26 -11.04
N ASP A 462 -16.41 -9.31 -11.75
CA ASP A 462 -16.50 -9.20 -13.20
C ASP A 462 -15.52 -10.15 -13.94
N ALA A 463 -14.87 -11.09 -13.21
CA ALA A 463 -14.09 -12.14 -13.85
C ALA A 463 -14.96 -13.05 -14.74
N ASP A 464 -16.27 -13.14 -14.44
CA ASP A 464 -17.26 -13.87 -15.24
C ASP A 464 -16.83 -15.32 -15.54
N GLY A 465 -16.32 -16.00 -14.52
CA GLY A 465 -15.81 -17.37 -14.61
C GLY A 465 -14.40 -17.52 -15.21
N GLU A 466 -13.71 -16.42 -15.49
CA GLU A 466 -12.33 -16.46 -15.91
C GLU A 466 -11.38 -16.69 -14.73
N TRP A 467 -10.12 -16.98 -15.03
CA TRP A 467 -9.10 -17.45 -14.09
C TRP A 467 -8.58 -16.39 -13.08
N ASN A 468 -8.92 -15.13 -13.25
CA ASN A 468 -8.45 -14.04 -12.39
C ASN A 468 -9.37 -13.75 -11.19
N THR A 469 -9.98 -14.81 -10.68
CA THR A 469 -10.66 -14.86 -9.38
C THR A 469 -10.44 -16.24 -8.76
N ASP A 470 -10.40 -16.29 -7.43
CA ASP A 470 -10.29 -17.56 -6.69
C ASP A 470 -11.66 -18.13 -6.28
N LEU A 471 -12.73 -17.33 -6.40
CA LEU A 471 -14.09 -17.69 -6.02
C LEU A 471 -15.07 -17.26 -7.10
#